data_5aef68ef4e0277d8f289ba63b467df5c
#
_entry.id   5aef68ef4e0277d8f289ba63b467df5c
#
_cell.length_a   1.000
_cell.length_b   1.000
_cell.length_c   1.000
_cell.angle_alpha   90.00
_cell.angle_beta   90.00
_cell.angle_gamma   90.00
#
_symmetry.space_group_name_H-M   'P 1'
#
loop_
_entity.id
_entity.type
_entity.pdbx_description
1 polymer ?
#
loop_
_entity_poly.entity_id
_entity_poly.type
_entity_poly.pdbx_seq_one_letter_code
_entity_poly.pdbx_strand_id
1 'polypeptide(L)'
;MSKYELALVLNAKIEDEERVKVLDKVKEYVTRFGGQISDVEEAGKKKLAYEIQKMSEGYYYFIHFEAETTAPAEIENRIRIMDNVMRFLIVNQNEA
;
A
#
# COMPACT_ATOMS: atom_id res chain seq x y z
N MET A 1 -1.29 -11.85 16.81
CA MET A 1 -1.14 -11.11 15.55
C MET A 1 -0.53 -9.73 15.80
N SER A 2 0.27 -9.28 14.87
CA SER A 2 0.87 -7.95 14.95
C SER A 2 0.07 -6.94 14.14
N LYS A 3 0.17 -5.68 14.52
CA LYS A 3 -0.48 -4.58 13.81
C LYS A 3 0.52 -3.95 12.83
N TYR A 4 0.08 -3.74 11.61
CA TYR A 4 0.91 -3.19 10.55
C TYR A 4 0.23 -2.02 9.86
N GLU A 5 1.05 -1.14 9.29
CA GLU A 5 0.58 -0.08 8.42
C GLU A 5 1.31 -0.22 7.09
N LEU A 6 0.54 -0.34 6.03
CA LEU A 6 1.08 -0.34 4.67
C LEU A 6 0.90 1.06 4.09
N ALA A 7 2.02 1.74 3.88
CA ALA A 7 2.02 3.01 3.18
C ALA A 7 2.21 2.72 1.70
N LEU A 8 1.29 3.21 0.88
CA LEU A 8 1.25 2.90 -0.55
C LEU A 8 1.19 4.20 -1.34
N VAL A 9 2.03 4.31 -2.37
CA VAL A 9 2.02 5.45 -3.27
C VAL A 9 1.76 4.95 -4.68
N LEU A 10 0.66 5.40 -5.28
CA LEU A 10 0.27 5.01 -6.62
C LEU A 10 0.58 6.12 -7.63
N ASN A 11 0.76 5.71 -8.87
CA ASN A 11 1.01 6.61 -9.99
C ASN A 11 -0.13 7.63 -10.11
N ALA A 12 0.21 8.92 -10.08
CA ALA A 12 -0.78 10.00 -10.14
C ALA A 12 -1.43 10.14 -11.52
N LYS A 13 -0.85 9.54 -12.54
CA LYS A 13 -1.34 9.66 -13.92
C LYS A 13 -2.37 8.61 -14.31
N ILE A 14 -2.65 7.64 -13.45
CA ILE A 14 -3.67 6.63 -13.75
C ILE A 14 -5.06 7.19 -13.47
N GLU A 15 -6.03 6.67 -14.19
CA GLU A 15 -7.43 7.07 -14.01
C GLU A 15 -7.99 6.54 -12.70
N ASP A 16 -9.07 7.15 -12.22
CA ASP A 16 -9.69 6.79 -10.96
C ASP A 16 -10.09 5.32 -10.91
N GLU A 17 -10.65 4.80 -12.01
CA GLU A 17 -11.05 3.40 -12.07
C GLU A 17 -9.87 2.46 -11.90
N GLU A 18 -8.76 2.80 -12.53
CA GLU A 18 -7.55 1.99 -12.44
C GLU A 18 -6.95 2.06 -11.05
N ARG A 19 -6.99 3.24 -10.43
CA ARG A 19 -6.51 3.42 -9.06
C ARG A 19 -7.30 2.56 -8.08
N VAL A 20 -8.61 2.51 -8.23
CA VAL A 20 -9.48 1.68 -7.39
C VAL A 20 -9.12 0.20 -7.56
N LYS A 21 -8.88 -0.23 -8.80
CA LYS A 21 -8.50 -1.62 -9.07
C LYS A 21 -7.19 -2.01 -8.40
N VAL A 22 -6.20 -1.12 -8.46
CA VAL A 22 -4.90 -1.36 -7.84
C VAL A 22 -5.07 -1.46 -6.32
N LEU A 23 -5.82 -0.55 -5.73
CA LEU A 23 -6.07 -0.55 -4.29
C LEU A 23 -6.79 -1.83 -3.86
N ASP A 24 -7.83 -2.23 -4.60
CA ASP A 24 -8.57 -3.45 -4.30
C ASP A 24 -7.68 -4.68 -4.38
N LYS A 25 -6.76 -4.70 -5.34
CA LYS A 25 -5.83 -5.81 -5.49
C LYS A 25 -4.86 -5.90 -4.31
N VAL A 26 -4.39 -4.77 -3.84
CA VAL A 26 -3.53 -4.70 -2.66
C VAL A 26 -4.28 -5.22 -1.43
N LYS A 27 -5.53 -4.80 -1.25
CA LYS A 27 -6.36 -5.27 -0.15
C LYS A 27 -6.58 -6.78 -0.23
N GLU A 28 -6.78 -7.30 -1.44
CA GLU A 28 -6.94 -8.73 -1.66
C GLU A 28 -5.70 -9.51 -1.22
N TYR A 29 -4.52 -8.99 -1.52
CA TYR A 29 -3.28 -9.64 -1.09
C TYR A 29 -3.17 -9.65 0.42
N VAL A 30 -3.52 -8.56 1.08
CA VAL A 30 -3.49 -8.49 2.55
C VAL A 30 -4.39 -9.58 3.14
N THR A 31 -5.62 -9.70 2.66
CA THR A 31 -6.55 -10.70 3.19
C THR A 31 -6.17 -12.12 2.79
N ARG A 32 -5.59 -12.30 1.62
CA ARG A 32 -5.16 -13.62 1.14
C ARG A 32 -4.10 -14.24 2.07
N PHE A 33 -3.22 -13.43 2.61
CA PHE A 33 -2.17 -13.90 3.50
C PHE A 33 -2.56 -13.80 4.98
N GLY A 34 -3.86 -13.79 5.24
CA GLY A 34 -4.38 -13.87 6.58
C GLY A 34 -4.51 -12.55 7.32
N GLY A 35 -4.34 -11.43 6.63
CA GLY A 35 -4.48 -10.12 7.25
C GLY A 35 -5.92 -9.72 7.43
N GLN A 36 -6.17 -8.96 8.50
CA GLN A 36 -7.48 -8.36 8.77
C GLN A 36 -7.32 -6.86 8.68
N ILE A 37 -7.94 -6.27 7.67
CA ILE A 37 -7.87 -4.81 7.47
C ILE A 37 -8.79 -4.13 8.48
N SER A 38 -8.21 -3.23 9.28
CA SER A 38 -8.97 -2.47 10.27
C SER A 38 -9.37 -1.09 9.76
N ASP A 39 -8.55 -0.50 8.89
CA ASP A 39 -8.82 0.83 8.37
C ASP A 39 -8.05 1.07 7.08
N VAL A 40 -8.61 1.90 6.21
CA VAL A 40 -7.94 2.34 4.98
C VAL A 40 -8.07 3.86 4.92
N GLU A 41 -6.94 4.55 4.99
CA GLU A 41 -6.92 5.99 4.89
C GLU A 41 -6.50 6.41 3.48
N GLU A 42 -7.33 7.18 2.82
CA GLU A 42 -7.01 7.76 1.52
C GLU A 42 -6.51 9.18 1.75
N ALA A 43 -5.19 9.34 1.71
CA ALA A 43 -4.58 10.64 1.96
C ALA A 43 -4.61 11.56 0.74
N GLY A 44 -4.94 11.00 -0.44
CA GLY A 44 -5.11 11.77 -1.66
C GLY A 44 -3.81 12.02 -2.41
N LYS A 45 -3.90 12.90 -3.39
CA LYS A 45 -2.79 13.24 -4.26
C LYS A 45 -1.88 14.24 -3.56
N LYS A 46 -0.60 13.91 -3.45
CA LYS A 46 0.37 14.76 -2.79
C LYS A 46 1.66 14.83 -3.59
N LYS A 47 2.40 15.91 -3.40
CA LYS A 47 3.72 16.04 -3.98
C LYS A 47 4.70 15.12 -3.29
N LEU A 48 5.53 14.46 -4.08
CA LEU A 48 6.60 13.62 -3.56
C LEU A 48 7.74 14.51 -3.07
N ALA A 49 8.46 14.05 -2.06
CA ALA A 49 9.61 14.79 -1.55
C ALA A 49 10.71 14.91 -2.61
N TYR A 50 10.75 13.95 -3.53
CA TYR A 50 11.67 13.95 -4.66
C TYR A 50 10.99 13.21 -5.82
N GLU A 51 11.46 13.47 -7.02
CA GLU A 51 10.88 12.89 -8.22
C GLU A 51 11.17 11.39 -8.31
N ILE A 52 10.14 10.59 -8.57
CA ILE A 52 10.26 9.15 -8.78
C ILE A 52 9.77 8.85 -10.19
N GLN A 53 10.60 8.22 -11.01
CA GLN A 53 10.25 7.88 -12.40
C GLN A 53 9.69 9.09 -13.16
N LYS A 54 10.30 10.24 -12.95
CA LYS A 54 9.91 11.52 -13.56
C LYS A 54 8.53 12.01 -13.13
N MET A 55 8.02 11.50 -12.02
CA MET A 55 6.77 11.96 -11.45
C MET A 55 7.02 12.68 -10.15
N SER A 56 6.38 13.82 -9.98
CA SER A 56 6.51 14.65 -8.78
C SER A 56 5.34 14.50 -7.82
N GLU A 57 4.30 13.75 -8.20
CA GLU A 57 3.11 13.56 -7.39
C GLU A 57 2.68 12.09 -7.37
N GLY A 58 1.96 11.71 -6.32
CA GLY A 58 1.41 10.38 -6.20
C GLY A 58 0.19 10.37 -5.32
N TYR A 59 -0.62 9.33 -5.44
CA TYR A 59 -1.76 9.12 -4.55
C TYR A 59 -1.31 8.27 -3.37
N TYR A 60 -1.52 8.78 -2.17
CA TYR A 60 -1.10 8.15 -0.92
C TYR A 60 -2.25 7.43 -0.25
N TYR A 61 -1.99 6.19 0.17
CA TYR A 61 -2.95 5.37 0.91
C TYR A 61 -2.23 4.75 2.10
N PHE A 62 -2.94 4.64 3.21
CA PHE A 62 -2.43 3.96 4.40
C PHE A 62 -3.43 2.87 4.77
N ILE A 63 -2.99 1.63 4.71
CA ILE A 63 -3.83 0.47 5.03
C ILE A 63 -3.36 -0.10 6.35
N HIS A 64 -4.23 -0.06 7.35
CA HIS A 64 -3.94 -0.60 8.67
C HIS A 64 -4.52 -2.00 8.75
N PHE A 65 -3.70 -2.96 9.14
CA PHE A 65 -4.14 -4.34 9.20
C PHE A 65 -3.42 -5.10 10.30
N GLU A 66 -4.00 -6.23 10.70
CA GLU A 66 -3.39 -7.16 11.65
C GLU A 66 -3.11 -8.46 10.91
N ALA A 67 -1.95 -9.06 11.17
CA ALA A 67 -1.53 -10.30 10.53
C ALA A 67 -0.41 -10.96 11.32
N GLU A 68 -0.14 -12.20 10.96
CA GLU A 68 1.02 -12.91 11.49
C GLU A 68 2.30 -12.28 10.95
N THR A 69 3.40 -12.46 11.67
CA THR A 69 4.67 -11.82 11.33
C THR A 69 5.26 -12.30 10.00
N THR A 70 4.77 -13.39 9.45
CA THR A 70 5.20 -13.90 8.14
C THR A 70 4.46 -13.24 6.98
N ALA A 71 3.31 -12.62 7.24
CA ALA A 71 2.48 -12.05 6.19
C ALA A 71 3.10 -10.86 5.45
N PRO A 72 3.75 -9.89 6.14
CA PRO A 72 4.31 -8.73 5.44
C PRO A 72 5.24 -9.08 4.28
N ALA A 73 6.12 -10.06 4.45
CA ALA A 73 7.05 -10.46 3.39
C ALA A 73 6.31 -10.99 2.17
N GLU A 74 5.26 -11.77 2.38
CA GLU A 74 4.46 -12.31 1.28
C GLU A 74 3.69 -11.20 0.56
N ILE A 75 3.13 -10.27 1.32
CA ILE A 75 2.40 -9.14 0.76
C ILE A 75 3.34 -8.26 -0.06
N GLU A 76 4.53 -7.96 0.46
CA GLU A 76 5.53 -7.17 -0.25
C GLU A 76 5.92 -7.81 -1.57
N ASN A 77 6.13 -9.13 -1.57
CA ASN A 77 6.51 -9.84 -2.79
C ASN A 77 5.46 -9.69 -3.89
N ARG A 78 4.19 -9.64 -3.51
CA ARG A 78 3.11 -9.47 -4.49
C ARG A 78 2.98 -8.03 -4.96
N ILE A 79 3.12 -7.07 -4.06
CA ILE A 79 3.01 -5.65 -4.41
C ILE A 79 4.18 -5.22 -5.29
N ARG A 80 5.36 -5.78 -5.04
CA ARG A 80 6.59 -5.39 -5.75
C ARG A 80 6.47 -5.55 -7.26
N ILE A 81 5.70 -6.52 -7.72
CA ILE A 81 5.55 -6.78 -9.15
C ILE A 81 4.33 -6.11 -9.77
N MET A 82 3.58 -5.33 -8.99
CA MET A 82 2.41 -4.61 -9.50
C MET A 82 2.82 -3.37 -10.26
N ASP A 83 2.16 -3.16 -11.41
CA ASP A 83 2.31 -1.91 -12.15
C ASP A 83 1.59 -0.80 -11.40
N ASN A 84 1.97 0.44 -11.65
CA ASN A 84 1.35 1.64 -11.07
C ASN A 84 1.59 1.84 -9.58
N VAL A 85 2.26 0.92 -8.90
CA VAL A 85 2.71 1.12 -7.53
C VAL A 85 4.11 1.71 -7.59
N MET A 86 4.24 2.97 -7.21
CA MET A 86 5.52 3.67 -7.27
C MET A 86 6.39 3.34 -6.07
N ARG A 87 5.76 3.21 -4.91
CA ARG A 87 6.47 2.98 -3.67
C ARG A 87 5.55 2.36 -2.64
N PHE A 88 6.10 1.53 -1.77
CA PHE A 88 5.34 0.98 -0.65
C PHE A 88 6.28 0.70 0.52
N LEU A 89 5.70 0.68 1.72
CA LEU A 89 6.43 0.38 2.94
C LEU A 89 5.48 -0.20 3.96
N ILE A 90 5.84 -1.33 4.56
CA ILE A 90 5.06 -1.93 5.64
C ILE A 90 5.81 -1.73 6.95
N VAL A 91 5.15 -1.11 7.90
CA VAL A 91 5.73 -0.79 9.21
C VAL A 91 4.98 -1.57 10.28
N ASN A 92 5.73 -2.17 11.21
CA ASN A 92 5.14 -2.84 12.36
C ASN A 92 4.81 -1.80 13.42
N GLN A 93 3.52 -1.69 13.75
CA GLN A 93 3.03 -0.68 14.69
C GLN A 93 2.99 -1.15 16.14
N ASN A 94 3.33 -2.40 16.40
CA ASN A 94 3.37 -2.94 17.76
C ASN A 94 4.63 -2.54 18.50
N GLU A 95 5.63 -2.08 17.80
CA GLU A 95 6.87 -1.68 18.43
C GLU A 95 6.76 -0.31 19.09
N ALA A 96 7.18 -0.27 20.30
CA ALA A 96 7.19 0.96 21.09
C ALA A 96 8.32 1.88 20.66
#